data_2cb2f13ea36df854b06cd5cf0b3d33da
#
_entry.id   2cb2f13ea36df854b06cd5cf0b3d33da
#
_cell.length_a   1.000
_cell.length_b   1.000
_cell.length_c   1.000
_cell.angle_alpha   90.00
_cell.angle_beta   90.00
_cell.angle_gamma   90.00
#
_symmetry.space_group_name_H-M   'P 1'
#
loop_
_entity.id
_entity.type
_entity.pdbx_description
1 polymer ?
#
loop_
_entity_poly.entity_id
_entity_poly.type
_entity_poly.pdbx_seq_one_letter_code
_entity_poly.pdbx_strand_id
1 'polypeptide(L)'
;ALTSLLLPIIILLLLLPNACYVVEQQHAVIIERLGKFNRIVNAGFHMKVPVIDRKAATVSLRTMKNGFGIDVKTQDNVTIGLEVSAQYHVSYDMGAGPADSGIYKSYYMLQEPVDQMRDFITDALRSSIPVYTLDEVFAKTKFFRDRKGITFARNTD
;
A
#
# COMPACT_ATOMS: atom_id res chain seq x y z
N ALA A 1 42.00 -31.04 -18.42
CA ALA A 1 41.29 -31.30 -17.12
C ALA A 1 41.14 -30.00 -16.27
N LEU A 2 42.11 -29.11 -16.21
CA LEU A 2 42.09 -27.89 -15.41
C LEU A 2 41.10 -26.84 -15.95
N THR A 3 41.04 -26.69 -17.28
CA THR A 3 40.15 -25.73 -17.98
C THR A 3 38.66 -26.10 -17.84
N SER A 4 38.35 -27.40 -17.75
CA SER A 4 36.97 -27.88 -17.55
C SER A 4 36.43 -27.57 -16.16
N LEU A 5 37.29 -27.42 -15.18
CA LEU A 5 36.89 -27.07 -13.79
C LEU A 5 36.86 -25.56 -13.58
N LEU A 6 37.66 -24.79 -14.30
CA LEU A 6 37.70 -23.34 -14.20
C LEU A 6 36.41 -22.66 -14.73
N LEU A 7 35.84 -23.22 -15.81
CA LEU A 7 34.63 -22.64 -16.41
C LEU A 7 33.42 -22.59 -15.46
N PRO A 8 33.03 -23.69 -14.77
CA PRO A 8 31.92 -23.63 -13.83
C PRO A 8 32.20 -22.74 -12.58
N ILE A 9 33.47 -22.66 -12.15
CA ILE A 9 33.88 -21.78 -11.04
C ILE A 9 33.70 -20.31 -11.43
N ILE A 10 34.09 -19.92 -12.63
CA ILE A 10 33.95 -18.56 -13.15
C ILE A 10 32.46 -18.20 -13.27
N ILE A 11 31.62 -19.11 -13.80
CA ILE A 11 30.17 -18.90 -13.88
C ILE A 11 29.55 -18.76 -12.49
N LEU A 12 29.95 -19.58 -11.55
CA LEU A 12 29.49 -19.49 -10.15
C LEU A 12 29.90 -18.16 -9.51
N LEU A 13 31.13 -17.71 -9.73
CA LEU A 13 31.66 -16.44 -9.20
C LEU A 13 30.92 -15.22 -9.80
N LEU A 14 30.54 -15.29 -11.08
CA LEU A 14 29.78 -14.25 -11.78
C LEU A 14 28.32 -14.17 -11.32
N LEU A 15 27.75 -15.28 -10.85
CA LEU A 15 26.38 -15.36 -10.35
C LEU A 15 26.23 -14.91 -8.89
N LEU A 16 27.31 -15.01 -8.09
CA LEU A 16 27.33 -14.66 -6.67
C LEU A 16 26.85 -13.23 -6.34
N PRO A 17 27.31 -12.16 -7.03
CA PRO A 17 26.88 -10.80 -6.71
C PRO A 17 25.39 -10.57 -6.96
N ASN A 18 24.77 -11.31 -7.86
CA ASN A 18 23.32 -11.24 -8.15
C ASN A 18 22.46 -12.09 -7.19
N ALA A 19 23.09 -12.94 -6.37
CA ALA A 19 22.39 -13.80 -5.41
C ALA A 19 22.05 -13.08 -4.12
N CYS A 20 22.83 -12.08 -3.73
CA CYS A 20 22.66 -11.36 -2.48
C CYS A 20 21.97 -10.01 -2.68
N TYR A 21 21.10 -9.63 -1.75
CA TYR A 21 20.45 -8.31 -1.74
C TYR A 21 20.04 -7.92 -0.34
N VAL A 22 19.92 -6.62 -0.13
CA VAL A 22 19.47 -6.04 1.13
C VAL A 22 18.11 -5.40 0.91
N VAL A 23 17.19 -5.61 1.85
CA VAL A 23 15.89 -4.95 1.92
C VAL A 23 15.94 -3.91 3.00
N GLU A 24 15.55 -2.68 2.67
CA GLU A 24 15.53 -1.56 3.61
C GLU A 24 14.47 -1.75 4.71
N GLN A 25 14.67 -1.06 5.83
CA GLN A 25 13.69 -1.01 6.91
C GLN A 25 12.35 -0.47 6.42
N GLN A 26 11.26 -1.00 6.97
CA GLN A 26 9.89 -0.63 6.59
C GLN A 26 9.52 -0.96 5.12
N HIS A 27 10.25 -1.88 4.50
CA HIS A 27 9.94 -2.43 3.19
C HIS A 27 9.85 -3.95 3.26
N ALA A 28 9.00 -4.50 2.40
CA ALA A 28 8.93 -5.93 2.13
C ALA A 28 9.05 -6.18 0.63
N VAL A 29 9.76 -7.23 0.26
CA VAL A 29 9.97 -7.59 -1.14
C VAL A 29 9.27 -8.89 -1.45
N ILE A 30 8.53 -8.89 -2.55
CA ILE A 30 7.89 -10.08 -3.10
C ILE A 30 8.88 -10.75 -4.04
N ILE A 31 9.16 -12.01 -3.78
CA ILE A 31 10.02 -12.85 -4.62
C ILE A 31 9.14 -13.82 -5.40
N GLU A 32 9.26 -13.76 -6.71
CA GLU A 32 8.68 -14.73 -7.63
C GLU A 32 9.75 -15.71 -8.10
N ARG A 33 9.34 -16.95 -8.24
CA ARG A 33 10.15 -18.03 -8.83
C ARG A 33 9.48 -18.51 -10.10
N LEU A 34 10.15 -18.35 -11.24
CA LEU A 34 9.61 -18.74 -12.55
C LEU A 34 8.21 -18.17 -12.82
N GLY A 35 7.96 -16.90 -12.43
CA GLY A 35 6.67 -16.23 -12.62
C GLY A 35 5.57 -16.59 -11.62
N LYS A 36 5.87 -17.41 -10.61
CA LYS A 36 4.93 -17.73 -9.53
C LYS A 36 5.39 -17.11 -8.21
N PHE A 37 4.44 -16.67 -7.40
CA PHE A 37 4.72 -16.24 -6.03
C PHE A 37 5.49 -17.33 -5.28
N ASN A 38 6.60 -16.96 -4.66
CA ASN A 38 7.42 -17.85 -3.86
C ASN A 38 7.38 -17.46 -2.37
N ARG A 39 7.80 -16.25 -2.05
CA ARG A 39 7.87 -15.78 -0.65
C ARG A 39 7.87 -14.25 -0.57
N ILE A 40 7.55 -13.75 0.62
CA ILE A 40 7.75 -12.37 1.02
C ILE A 40 8.95 -12.32 1.95
N VAL A 41 9.82 -11.34 1.75
CA VAL A 41 11.00 -11.10 2.58
C VAL A 41 10.95 -9.71 3.20
N ASN A 42 11.33 -9.66 4.48
CA ASN A 42 11.36 -8.43 5.26
C ASN A 42 12.68 -7.69 5.13
N ALA A 43 12.79 -6.56 5.85
CA ALA A 43 14.04 -5.84 5.99
C ALA A 43 15.18 -6.75 6.46
N GLY A 44 16.35 -6.56 5.88
CA GLY A 44 17.57 -7.30 6.20
C GLY A 44 18.28 -7.85 4.98
N PHE A 45 19.28 -8.68 5.25
CA PHE A 45 20.06 -9.35 4.23
C PHE A 45 19.38 -10.65 3.81
N HIS A 46 19.20 -10.84 2.49
CA HIS A 46 18.58 -12.02 1.92
C HIS A 46 19.34 -12.53 0.72
N MET A 47 19.16 -13.83 0.46
CA MET A 47 19.70 -14.49 -0.72
C MET A 47 18.56 -14.97 -1.62
N LYS A 48 18.76 -14.84 -2.91
CA LYS A 48 17.87 -15.37 -3.97
C LYS A 48 18.68 -16.23 -4.93
N VAL A 49 18.02 -17.18 -5.56
CA VAL A 49 18.65 -17.95 -6.64
C VAL A 49 18.69 -17.09 -7.89
N PRO A 50 19.90 -16.70 -8.37
CA PRO A 50 20.01 -15.91 -9.60
C PRO A 50 19.38 -16.69 -10.76
N VAL A 51 18.84 -15.98 -11.75
CA VAL A 51 18.14 -16.54 -12.93
C VAL A 51 16.73 -17.08 -12.65
N ILE A 52 16.48 -17.75 -11.52
CA ILE A 52 15.20 -18.40 -11.21
C ILE A 52 14.30 -17.48 -10.38
N ASP A 53 14.89 -16.78 -9.39
CA ASP A 53 14.18 -15.89 -8.50
C ASP A 53 14.25 -14.44 -8.98
N ARG A 54 13.09 -13.79 -9.07
CA ARG A 54 12.93 -12.39 -9.46
C ARG A 54 12.32 -11.59 -8.33
N LYS A 55 12.81 -10.37 -8.11
CA LYS A 55 12.08 -9.39 -7.30
C LYS A 55 10.89 -8.87 -8.12
N ALA A 56 9.68 -9.23 -7.71
CA ALA A 56 8.47 -8.80 -8.40
C ALA A 56 8.11 -7.36 -8.03
N ALA A 57 8.09 -7.06 -6.72
CA ALA A 57 7.79 -5.73 -6.21
C ALA A 57 8.44 -5.49 -4.85
N THR A 58 8.63 -4.21 -4.54
CA THR A 58 8.97 -3.73 -3.19
C THR A 58 7.78 -2.95 -2.66
N VAL A 59 7.22 -3.40 -1.54
CA VAL A 59 6.05 -2.80 -0.90
C VAL A 59 6.51 -2.04 0.34
N SER A 60 6.10 -0.77 0.45
CA SER A 60 6.34 0.03 1.65
C SER A 60 5.34 -0.35 2.75
N LEU A 61 5.85 -0.59 3.95
CA LEU A 61 5.06 -0.86 5.16
C LEU A 61 4.83 0.42 5.99
N ARG A 62 5.36 1.55 5.53
CA ARG A 62 5.19 2.84 6.20
C ARG A 62 3.73 3.27 6.14
N THR A 63 3.30 4.00 7.16
CA THR A 63 2.01 4.69 7.11
C THR A 63 2.07 5.78 6.04
N MET A 64 1.20 5.67 5.05
CA MET A 64 1.05 6.63 3.98
C MET A 64 -0.21 7.44 4.18
N LYS A 65 -0.19 8.70 3.73
CA LYS A 65 -1.31 9.61 3.78
C LYS A 65 -1.71 9.96 2.36
N ASN A 66 -2.99 9.81 2.05
CA ASN A 66 -3.55 10.27 0.79
C ASN A 66 -4.72 11.22 1.06
N GLY A 67 -4.67 12.41 0.45
CA GLY A 67 -5.72 13.42 0.52
C GLY A 67 -6.43 13.53 -0.82
N PHE A 68 -7.76 13.66 -0.78
CA PHE A 68 -8.58 13.86 -1.96
C PHE A 68 -9.82 14.70 -1.64
N GLY A 69 -10.22 15.54 -2.63
CA GLY A 69 -11.45 16.33 -2.54
C GLY A 69 -12.65 15.57 -3.07
N ILE A 70 -13.78 15.71 -2.40
CA ILE A 70 -15.07 15.19 -2.85
C ILE A 70 -16.16 16.24 -2.67
N ASP A 71 -17.04 16.32 -3.66
CA ASP A 71 -18.23 17.16 -3.60
C ASP A 71 -19.43 16.31 -3.18
N VAL A 72 -20.14 16.78 -2.17
CA VAL A 72 -21.31 16.11 -1.62
C VAL A 72 -22.45 17.12 -1.44
N LYS A 73 -23.69 16.64 -1.49
CA LYS A 73 -24.87 17.46 -1.19
C LYS A 73 -25.37 17.17 0.20
N THR A 74 -25.73 18.24 0.90
CA THR A 74 -26.40 18.18 2.20
C THR A 74 -27.91 18.02 2.04
N GLN A 75 -28.62 17.79 3.14
CA GLN A 75 -30.08 17.71 3.18
C GLN A 75 -30.73 19.01 2.62
N ASP A 76 -30.14 20.15 2.86
CA ASP A 76 -30.60 21.47 2.38
C ASP A 76 -30.31 21.69 0.88
N ASN A 77 -29.88 20.63 0.15
CA ASN A 77 -29.51 20.69 -1.27
C ASN A 77 -28.32 21.62 -1.58
N VAL A 78 -27.50 21.92 -0.58
CA VAL A 78 -26.27 22.70 -0.76
C VAL A 78 -25.11 21.77 -1.11
N THR A 79 -24.37 22.09 -2.17
CA THR A 79 -23.16 21.34 -2.53
C THR A 79 -22.00 21.88 -1.70
N ILE A 80 -21.29 20.97 -1.02
CA ILE A 80 -20.11 21.30 -0.23
C ILE A 80 -18.92 20.47 -0.73
N GLY A 81 -17.76 21.11 -0.87
CA GLY A 81 -16.48 20.44 -1.10
C GLY A 81 -15.88 20.00 0.22
N LEU A 82 -15.56 18.72 0.32
CA LEU A 82 -14.88 18.14 1.48
C LEU A 82 -13.49 17.67 1.08
N GLU A 83 -12.48 18.09 1.83
CA GLU A 83 -11.12 17.55 1.71
C GLU A 83 -10.93 16.44 2.75
N VAL A 84 -10.79 15.22 2.27
CA VAL A 84 -10.64 14.02 3.10
C VAL A 84 -9.21 13.52 3.04
N SER A 85 -8.63 13.22 4.18
CA SER A 85 -7.30 12.65 4.29
C SER A 85 -7.38 11.29 4.97
N ALA A 86 -7.03 10.25 4.22
CA ALA A 86 -6.96 8.89 4.74
C ALA A 86 -5.50 8.50 5.01
N GLN A 87 -5.25 7.91 6.17
CA GLN A 87 -3.97 7.29 6.50
C GLN A 87 -4.14 5.77 6.44
N TYR A 88 -3.22 5.12 5.77
CA TYR A 88 -3.22 3.67 5.62
C TYR A 88 -1.80 3.11 5.63
N HIS A 89 -1.69 1.86 5.97
CA HIS A 89 -0.46 1.09 5.85
C HIS A 89 -0.77 -0.32 5.37
N VAL A 90 0.19 -0.93 4.70
CA VAL A 90 0.07 -2.34 4.31
C VAL A 90 0.47 -3.19 5.51
N SER A 91 -0.47 -4.03 5.99
CA SER A 91 -0.19 -4.91 7.11
C SER A 91 0.65 -6.11 6.68
N TYR A 92 1.63 -6.43 7.50
CA TYR A 92 2.43 -7.63 7.38
C TYR A 92 2.15 -8.54 8.57
N ASP A 93 1.50 -9.65 8.32
CA ASP A 93 1.24 -10.68 9.33
C ASP A 93 2.14 -11.89 9.07
N MET A 94 3.07 -12.15 9.99
CA MET A 94 3.99 -13.27 9.90
C MET A 94 3.30 -14.62 10.11
N GLY A 95 2.12 -14.64 10.73
CA GLY A 95 1.37 -15.84 11.06
C GLY A 95 0.36 -16.26 9.99
N ALA A 96 0.03 -15.35 9.09
CA ALA A 96 -0.89 -15.60 8.00
C ALA A 96 -0.19 -16.38 6.87
N GLY A 97 -0.93 -17.23 6.20
CA GLY A 97 -0.44 -17.84 4.96
C GLY A 97 -0.07 -16.78 3.92
N PRO A 98 0.82 -17.08 2.97
CA PRO A 98 1.28 -16.09 2.00
C PRO A 98 0.14 -15.41 1.23
N ALA A 99 -0.95 -16.12 0.94
CA ALA A 99 -2.13 -15.57 0.27
C ALA A 99 -3.00 -14.65 1.15
N ASP A 100 -2.86 -14.73 2.47
CA ASP A 100 -3.63 -13.93 3.42
C ASP A 100 -2.91 -12.65 3.86
N SER A 101 -1.61 -12.54 3.56
CA SER A 101 -0.85 -11.35 3.92
C SER A 101 -1.34 -10.12 3.16
N GLY A 102 -1.41 -8.98 3.85
CA GLY A 102 -1.77 -7.70 3.25
C GLY A 102 -0.85 -7.30 2.09
N ILE A 103 0.41 -7.73 2.13
CA ILE A 103 1.40 -7.48 1.07
C ILE A 103 1.03 -8.25 -0.21
N TYR A 104 0.65 -9.52 -0.10
CA TYR A 104 0.21 -10.31 -1.24
C TYR A 104 -1.05 -9.73 -1.87
N LYS A 105 -2.05 -9.41 -1.03
CA LYS A 105 -3.31 -8.82 -1.47
C LYS A 105 -3.11 -7.46 -2.15
N SER A 106 -2.25 -6.60 -1.61
CA SER A 106 -1.99 -5.28 -2.18
C SER A 106 -1.31 -5.32 -3.55
N TYR A 107 -0.58 -6.37 -3.86
CA TYR A 107 0.15 -6.49 -5.13
C TYR A 107 -0.59 -7.33 -6.17
N TYR A 108 -1.16 -8.48 -5.79
CA TYR A 108 -1.77 -9.40 -6.74
C TYR A 108 -3.30 -9.27 -6.86
N MET A 109 -3.98 -8.82 -5.81
CA MET A 109 -5.45 -8.80 -5.77
C MET A 109 -6.03 -7.40 -5.95
N LEU A 110 -5.30 -6.36 -5.60
CA LEU A 110 -5.77 -4.99 -5.71
C LEU A 110 -5.05 -4.30 -6.87
N GLN A 111 -5.79 -4.02 -7.91
CA GLN A 111 -5.36 -3.10 -8.97
C GLN A 111 -5.68 -1.69 -8.48
N GLU A 112 -4.66 -0.91 -8.10
CA GLU A 112 -4.82 0.44 -7.53
C GLU A 112 -5.60 0.50 -6.20
N PRO A 113 -5.02 -0.03 -5.10
CA PRO A 113 -5.68 -0.08 -3.79
C PRO A 113 -6.06 1.29 -3.23
N VAL A 114 -5.35 2.33 -3.63
CA VAL A 114 -5.59 3.71 -3.19
C VAL A 114 -6.87 4.26 -3.82
N ASP A 115 -7.10 4.00 -5.09
CA ASP A 115 -8.30 4.46 -5.78
C ASP A 115 -9.54 3.70 -5.30
N GLN A 116 -9.44 2.40 -5.09
CA GLN A 116 -10.53 1.62 -4.47
C GLN A 116 -10.90 2.13 -3.07
N MET A 117 -9.90 2.49 -2.27
CA MET A 117 -10.14 3.09 -0.95
C MET A 117 -10.81 4.47 -1.06
N ARG A 118 -10.40 5.29 -2.04
CA ARG A 118 -11.02 6.59 -2.32
C ARG A 118 -12.50 6.41 -2.70
N ASP A 119 -12.79 5.51 -3.62
CA ASP A 119 -14.15 5.25 -4.08
C ASP A 119 -15.04 4.78 -2.93
N PHE A 120 -14.56 3.85 -2.11
CA PHE A 120 -15.29 3.37 -0.95
C PHE A 120 -15.60 4.48 0.06
N ILE A 121 -14.63 5.35 0.36
CA ILE A 121 -14.81 6.50 1.26
C ILE A 121 -15.78 7.51 0.64
N THR A 122 -15.67 7.77 -0.66
CA THR A 122 -16.55 8.70 -1.38
C THR A 122 -18.00 8.22 -1.35
N ASP A 123 -18.25 6.94 -1.61
CA ASP A 123 -19.58 6.35 -1.57
C ASP A 123 -20.18 6.37 -0.15
N ALA A 124 -19.36 6.05 0.86
CA ALA A 124 -19.78 6.13 2.25
C ALA A 124 -20.18 7.56 2.66
N LEU A 125 -19.43 8.56 2.22
CA LEU A 125 -19.74 9.97 2.52
C LEU A 125 -20.96 10.47 1.74
N ARG A 126 -21.06 10.14 0.46
CA ARG A 126 -22.23 10.50 -0.37
C ARG A 126 -23.53 9.88 0.12
N SER A 127 -23.47 8.73 0.76
CA SER A 127 -24.65 8.09 1.37
C SER A 127 -25.00 8.65 2.74
N SER A 128 -23.99 9.11 3.50
CA SER A 128 -24.18 9.54 4.90
C SER A 128 -24.49 11.03 5.04
N ILE A 129 -23.90 11.90 4.23
CA ILE A 129 -24.00 13.36 4.38
C ILE A 129 -25.39 13.92 4.03
N PRO A 130 -26.12 13.42 3.03
CA PRO A 130 -27.46 13.94 2.69
C PRO A 130 -28.50 13.82 3.82
N VAL A 131 -28.22 13.10 4.87
CA VAL A 131 -29.08 12.97 6.06
C VAL A 131 -28.96 14.18 6.99
N TYR A 132 -27.91 14.98 6.83
CA TYR A 132 -27.58 16.10 7.70
C TYR A 132 -27.71 17.44 6.99
N THR A 133 -28.15 18.45 7.74
CA THR A 133 -28.12 19.85 7.31
C THR A 133 -26.67 20.39 7.27
N LEU A 134 -26.45 21.49 6.58
CA LEU A 134 -25.14 22.11 6.51
C LEU A 134 -24.54 22.40 7.89
N ASP A 135 -25.34 22.93 8.81
CA ASP A 135 -24.89 23.27 10.17
C ASP A 135 -24.52 22.03 10.98
N GLU A 136 -25.27 20.93 10.82
CA GLU A 136 -24.99 19.67 11.48
C GLU A 136 -23.70 19.01 10.96
N VAL A 137 -23.45 19.09 9.66
CA VAL A 137 -22.19 18.59 9.08
C VAL A 137 -21.00 19.36 9.65
N PHE A 138 -21.08 20.67 9.75
CA PHE A 138 -20.01 21.49 10.35
C PHE A 138 -19.82 21.21 11.83
N ALA A 139 -20.90 21.09 12.60
CA ALA A 139 -20.82 20.77 14.02
C ALA A 139 -20.18 19.40 14.27
N LYS A 140 -20.59 18.37 13.52
CA LYS A 140 -20.00 17.03 13.61
C LYS A 140 -18.54 17.00 13.14
N THR A 141 -18.22 17.70 12.06
CA THR A 141 -16.84 17.80 11.56
C THR A 141 -15.91 18.42 12.61
N LYS A 142 -16.36 19.48 13.30
CA LYS A 142 -15.61 20.10 14.39
C LYS A 142 -15.37 19.14 15.54
N PHE A 143 -16.38 18.36 15.93
CA PHE A 143 -16.30 17.34 16.96
C PHE A 143 -15.31 16.20 16.61
N PHE A 144 -15.29 15.74 15.36
CA PHE A 144 -14.35 14.70 14.91
C PHE A 144 -12.92 15.21 14.83
N ARG A 145 -12.70 16.48 14.44
CA ARG A 145 -11.39 17.12 14.43
C ARG A 145 -10.77 17.15 15.83
N ASP A 146 -11.54 17.51 16.82
CA ASP A 146 -11.05 17.65 18.20
C ASP A 146 -10.70 16.28 18.83
N ARG A 147 -11.39 15.22 18.42
CA ARG A 147 -11.17 13.87 18.99
C ARG A 147 -10.12 13.01 18.28
N LYS A 148 -9.93 13.18 16.97
CA LYS A 148 -9.08 12.26 16.16
C LYS A 148 -8.05 12.97 15.27
N GLY A 149 -7.89 14.27 15.37
CA GLY A 149 -6.95 15.01 14.52
C GLY A 149 -7.32 15.00 13.03
N ILE A 150 -8.57 14.69 12.69
CA ILE A 150 -9.06 14.74 11.31
C ILE A 150 -9.31 16.20 10.95
N THR A 151 -8.59 16.70 9.95
CA THR A 151 -8.75 18.07 9.49
C THR A 151 -9.59 18.06 8.20
N PHE A 152 -10.74 18.72 8.24
CA PHE A 152 -11.50 19.05 7.06
C PHE A 152 -11.23 20.53 6.74
N ALA A 153 -10.72 20.83 5.56
CA ALA A 153 -10.50 22.21 5.12
C ALA A 153 -11.74 22.71 4.34
N ARG A 154 -12.17 23.93 4.64
CA ARG A 154 -13.23 24.62 3.93
C ARG A 154 -12.60 25.39 2.77
N ASN A 155 -12.95 25.08 1.53
CA ASN A 155 -12.76 26.01 0.43
C ASN A 155 -13.94 26.99 0.44
N THR A 156 -13.65 28.21 0.83
CA THR A 156 -14.52 29.37 0.61
C THR A 156 -13.87 30.18 -0.50
N ASP A 157 -14.32 29.97 -1.72
CA ASP A 157 -14.27 30.95 -2.80
C ASP A 157 -15.68 31.46 -3.10
#